data_ccb3be185eb02baa4eab16e278b9e1d7
#
_entry.id   ccb3be185eb02baa4eab16e278b9e1d7
#
_cell.length_a   1.000
_cell.length_b   1.000
_cell.length_c   1.000
_cell.angle_alpha   90.00
_cell.angle_beta   90.00
_cell.angle_gamma   90.00
#
_symmetry.space_group_name_H-M   'P 1'
#
loop_
_entity.id
_entity.type
_entity.pdbx_description
1 polymer ?
#
loop_
_entity_poly.entity_id
_entity_poly.type
_entity_poly.pdbx_seq_one_letter_code
_entity_poly.pdbx_strand_id
1 'polypeptide(L)'
;DLPRGSVPIECFYLAMHENWPLEIEPNYNGSYWADQAFTKEYRQAWVSSIAQSFDHFAQKRWMQTRFHVYLNNKNNFKSRGWSRGSSPWLLDEPANFQDYIALRYFGLAYLDGLQDSQEARKLGGSVGIDQANGNDLPQVVFRADISRPQWQRNTLDEMLKFNVVANGAYKEYESLVLDRKFRFGQQVVVYGGNNPIGKSNASAVAWSWDAWSSGADGVLPWQTIGTAESWKKADELSLFYPTEELKIPGPIPSIRLKAYCYGQQDVELFEHLARSAQMDRYRFGAKLRSSLKLKSQDKAEGDYAEPATWSDYGSLTPEMLHLWRVQLLKLGS
;
A
#
# COMPACT_ATOMS: atom_id res chain seq x y z
N ASP A 1 12.28 -6.93 22.24
CA ASP A 1 11.63 -5.76 22.84
C ASP A 1 11.47 -4.70 21.76
N LEU A 2 10.24 -4.39 21.40
CA LEU A 2 9.95 -3.32 20.44
C LEU A 2 10.05 -1.95 21.14
N PRO A 3 10.44 -0.87 20.42
CA PRO A 3 10.59 0.46 21.00
C PRO A 3 9.32 1.00 21.68
N ARG A 4 8.16 0.47 21.33
CA ARG A 4 6.84 0.82 21.91
C ARG A 4 6.41 -0.15 23.02
N GLY A 5 7.32 -0.94 23.57
CA GLY A 5 6.99 -1.96 24.56
C GLY A 5 6.13 -3.08 23.97
N SER A 6 5.00 -3.37 24.59
CA SER A 6 4.09 -4.44 24.15
C SER A 6 3.04 -4.02 23.12
N VAL A 7 3.14 -2.80 22.56
CA VAL A 7 2.21 -2.36 21.52
C VAL A 7 2.48 -3.13 20.22
N PRO A 8 1.50 -3.84 19.65
CA PRO A 8 1.67 -4.58 18.42
C PRO A 8 2.02 -3.68 17.23
N ILE A 9 2.72 -4.24 16.26
CA ILE A 9 2.92 -3.61 14.96
C ILE A 9 1.58 -3.62 14.23
N GLU A 10 1.13 -2.47 13.73
CA GLU A 10 -0.19 -2.37 13.05
C GLU A 10 -0.23 -3.12 11.73
N CYS A 11 0.83 -3.03 10.94
CA CYS A 11 0.93 -3.70 9.64
C CYS A 11 2.27 -4.41 9.51
N PHE A 12 2.26 -5.62 8.99
CA PHE A 12 3.45 -6.40 8.74
C PHE A 12 3.43 -7.05 7.35
N TYR A 13 4.48 -6.84 6.59
CA TYR A 13 4.65 -7.46 5.27
C TYR A 13 5.13 -8.90 5.42
N LEU A 14 4.39 -9.82 4.81
CA LEU A 14 4.82 -11.22 4.70
C LEU A 14 5.73 -11.38 3.49
N ALA A 15 6.90 -11.93 3.70
CA ALA A 15 7.90 -12.16 2.67
C ALA A 15 7.51 -13.32 1.72
N MET A 16 6.26 -13.33 1.27
CA MET A 16 5.79 -14.24 0.23
C MET A 16 6.34 -13.78 -1.11
N HIS A 17 6.78 -14.72 -1.92
CA HIS A 17 7.40 -14.43 -3.19
C HIS A 17 7.05 -15.53 -4.20
N GLU A 18 6.96 -15.19 -5.47
CA GLU A 18 6.62 -16.17 -6.53
C GLU A 18 7.66 -17.29 -6.68
N ASN A 19 8.92 -17.07 -6.26
CA ASN A 19 9.94 -18.10 -6.15
C ASN A 19 10.04 -18.75 -4.76
N TRP A 20 9.02 -18.61 -3.95
CA TRP A 20 8.93 -19.20 -2.63
C TRP A 20 7.45 -19.53 -2.32
N PRO A 21 7.11 -20.70 -1.74
CA PRO A 21 8.00 -21.73 -1.18
C PRO A 21 8.71 -22.63 -2.20
N LEU A 22 8.30 -22.63 -3.46
CA LEU A 22 8.96 -23.37 -4.52
C LEU A 22 9.45 -22.42 -5.62
N GLU A 23 10.55 -22.77 -6.27
CA GLU A 23 11.08 -22.03 -7.41
C GLU A 23 10.13 -22.11 -8.61
N ILE A 24 9.97 -20.99 -9.33
CA ILE A 24 9.11 -20.89 -10.50
C ILE A 24 9.64 -21.76 -11.65
N GLU A 25 10.91 -21.66 -11.97
CA GLU A 25 11.50 -22.23 -13.19
C GLU A 25 11.18 -23.74 -13.38
N PRO A 26 11.42 -24.63 -12.39
CA PRO A 26 11.11 -26.05 -12.54
C PRO A 26 9.60 -26.36 -12.51
N ASN A 27 8.78 -25.43 -12.08
CA ASN A 27 7.33 -25.59 -11.93
C ASN A 27 6.52 -24.85 -13.01
N TYR A 28 7.19 -24.24 -13.98
CA TYR A 28 6.59 -23.43 -15.03
C TYR A 28 6.67 -24.11 -16.39
N ASN A 29 5.53 -24.26 -17.07
CA ASN A 29 5.42 -24.98 -18.33
C ASN A 29 5.57 -24.11 -19.60
N GLY A 30 5.86 -22.82 -19.45
CA GLY A 30 6.03 -21.88 -20.56
C GLY A 30 4.77 -21.12 -20.98
N SER A 31 3.60 -21.42 -20.38
CA SER A 31 2.37 -20.66 -20.67
C SER A 31 2.45 -19.24 -20.12
N TYR A 32 1.99 -18.25 -20.90
CA TYR A 32 1.84 -16.89 -20.44
C TYR A 32 0.54 -16.65 -19.65
N TRP A 33 -0.31 -17.67 -19.56
CA TRP A 33 -1.52 -17.66 -18.75
C TRP A 33 -1.26 -18.41 -17.44
N ALA A 34 -1.24 -17.66 -16.34
CA ALA A 34 -0.81 -18.16 -15.02
C ALA A 34 -1.68 -19.32 -14.49
N ASP A 35 -2.97 -19.34 -14.79
CA ASP A 35 -3.90 -20.42 -14.44
C ASP A 35 -3.56 -21.77 -15.05
N GLN A 36 -2.76 -21.76 -16.13
CA GLN A 36 -2.31 -22.95 -16.87
C GLN A 36 -0.79 -23.16 -16.77
N ALA A 37 -0.08 -22.26 -16.11
CA ALA A 37 1.38 -22.17 -16.17
C ALA A 37 2.10 -23.06 -15.17
N PHE A 38 1.46 -23.38 -14.05
CA PHE A 38 2.12 -23.98 -12.91
C PHE A 38 1.73 -25.43 -12.65
N THR A 39 2.64 -26.17 -12.03
CA THR A 39 2.35 -27.51 -11.50
C THR A 39 1.36 -27.43 -10.34
N LYS A 40 0.68 -28.54 -10.06
CA LYS A 40 -0.23 -28.65 -8.92
C LYS A 40 0.53 -28.52 -7.59
N GLU A 41 1.72 -29.04 -7.54
CA GLU A 41 2.63 -29.01 -6.39
C GLU A 41 3.01 -27.56 -6.03
N TYR A 42 3.31 -26.73 -7.04
CA TYR A 42 3.60 -25.31 -6.83
C TYR A 42 2.41 -24.59 -6.20
N ARG A 43 1.21 -24.79 -6.79
CA ARG A 43 0.00 -24.17 -6.25
C ARG A 43 -0.30 -24.63 -4.83
N GLN A 44 -0.18 -25.95 -4.56
CA GLN A 44 -0.44 -26.50 -3.24
C GLN A 44 0.56 -25.98 -2.20
N ALA A 45 1.81 -25.79 -2.57
CA ALA A 45 2.81 -25.20 -1.70
C ALA A 45 2.44 -23.77 -1.27
N TRP A 46 1.92 -22.97 -2.19
CA TRP A 46 1.40 -21.62 -1.90
C TRP A 46 0.21 -21.67 -0.93
N VAL A 47 -0.80 -22.47 -1.25
CA VAL A 47 -1.99 -22.68 -0.41
C VAL A 47 -1.59 -23.09 1.01
N SER A 48 -0.73 -24.11 1.12
CA SER A 48 -0.26 -24.61 2.41
C SER A 48 0.52 -23.57 3.22
N SER A 49 1.31 -22.74 2.57
CA SER A 49 2.09 -21.68 3.23
C SER A 49 1.21 -20.58 3.82
N ILE A 50 0.15 -20.21 3.12
CA ILE A 50 -0.84 -19.25 3.63
C ILE A 50 -1.60 -19.85 4.81
N ALA A 51 -2.10 -21.08 4.69
CA ALA A 51 -2.82 -21.77 5.75
C ALA A 51 -1.99 -21.88 7.03
N GLN A 52 -0.74 -22.32 6.91
CA GLN A 52 0.18 -22.46 8.05
C GLN A 52 0.52 -21.10 8.69
N SER A 53 0.71 -20.06 7.88
CA SER A 53 0.95 -18.71 8.39
C SER A 53 -0.25 -18.21 9.21
N PHE A 54 -1.46 -18.38 8.69
CA PHE A 54 -2.68 -17.99 9.38
C PHE A 54 -2.85 -18.75 10.70
N ASP A 55 -2.71 -20.08 10.67
CA ASP A 55 -2.78 -20.94 11.86
C ASP A 55 -1.75 -20.53 12.93
N HIS A 56 -0.52 -20.22 12.49
CA HIS A 56 0.53 -19.75 13.38
C HIS A 56 0.18 -18.42 14.05
N PHE A 57 -0.32 -17.45 13.29
CA PHE A 57 -0.71 -16.14 13.84
C PHE A 57 -1.88 -16.27 14.81
N ALA A 58 -2.85 -17.16 14.52
CA ALA A 58 -3.95 -17.46 15.41
C ALA A 58 -3.46 -18.07 16.74
N GLN A 59 -2.60 -19.09 16.68
CA GLN A 59 -1.98 -19.71 17.85
C GLN A 59 -1.16 -18.74 18.69
N LYS A 60 -0.45 -17.81 18.05
CA LYS A 60 0.31 -16.73 18.72
C LYS A 60 -0.55 -15.57 19.19
N ARG A 61 -1.84 -15.57 18.86
CA ARG A 61 -2.79 -14.49 19.19
C ARG A 61 -2.37 -13.12 18.66
N TRP A 62 -1.80 -13.07 17.45
CA TRP A 62 -1.40 -11.84 16.80
C TRP A 62 -2.58 -11.18 16.04
N MET A 63 -3.67 -10.90 16.78
CA MET A 63 -4.94 -10.43 16.21
C MET A 63 -4.96 -8.93 15.90
N GLN A 64 -4.03 -8.15 16.48
CA GLN A 64 -3.98 -6.71 16.31
C GLN A 64 -3.05 -6.27 15.17
N THR A 65 -2.29 -7.20 14.61
CA THR A 65 -1.40 -6.95 13.47
C THR A 65 -2.10 -7.38 12.19
N ARG A 66 -2.12 -6.49 11.20
CA ARG A 66 -2.53 -6.84 9.85
C ARG A 66 -1.32 -7.33 9.06
N PHE A 67 -1.36 -8.59 8.69
CA PHE A 67 -0.35 -9.20 7.83
C PHE A 67 -0.78 -9.06 6.38
N HIS A 68 0.11 -8.59 5.50
CA HIS A 68 -0.24 -8.48 4.09
C HIS A 68 0.68 -9.31 3.21
N VAL A 69 0.05 -10.09 2.35
CA VAL A 69 0.67 -10.87 1.28
C VAL A 69 0.84 -9.93 0.08
N TYR A 70 2.07 -9.68 -0.30
CA TYR A 70 2.41 -8.77 -1.37
C TYR A 70 3.53 -9.34 -2.24
N LEU A 71 3.28 -9.39 -3.54
CA LEU A 71 4.23 -9.84 -4.55
C LEU A 71 4.93 -8.62 -5.16
N ASN A 72 6.12 -8.29 -4.66
CA ASN A 72 6.81 -7.04 -4.96
C ASN A 72 7.84 -7.12 -6.09
N ASN A 73 7.81 -8.18 -6.90
CA ASN A 73 8.80 -8.35 -7.95
C ASN A 73 8.44 -7.62 -9.25
N LYS A 74 9.29 -6.69 -9.67
CA LYS A 74 9.25 -6.01 -10.96
C LYS A 74 10.09 -6.67 -12.05
N ASN A 75 10.90 -7.65 -11.70
CA ASN A 75 11.80 -8.31 -12.64
C ASN A 75 11.11 -9.49 -13.29
N ASN A 76 10.95 -9.47 -14.58
CA ASN A 76 10.47 -10.61 -15.33
C ASN A 76 11.59 -11.25 -16.16
N PHE A 77 11.46 -12.53 -16.46
CA PHE A 77 12.49 -13.28 -17.18
C PHE A 77 12.73 -12.77 -18.61
N LYS A 78 11.77 -12.08 -19.23
CA LYS A 78 11.93 -11.53 -20.57
C LYS A 78 13.01 -10.47 -20.64
N SER A 79 13.19 -9.71 -19.56
CA SER A 79 14.20 -8.65 -19.48
C SER A 79 15.53 -9.10 -18.89
N ARG A 80 15.54 -10.14 -18.05
CA ARG A 80 16.70 -10.55 -17.26
C ARG A 80 17.03 -12.04 -17.31
N GLY A 81 16.23 -12.83 -18.03
CA GLY A 81 16.32 -14.29 -18.00
C GLY A 81 15.86 -14.87 -16.67
N TRP A 82 15.92 -16.18 -16.52
CA TRP A 82 15.66 -16.84 -15.26
C TRP A 82 16.71 -16.46 -14.23
N SER A 83 16.26 -15.87 -13.14
CA SER A 83 17.10 -15.51 -12.02
C SER A 83 16.27 -15.54 -10.73
N ARG A 84 16.95 -15.60 -9.59
CA ARG A 84 16.29 -15.49 -8.29
C ARG A 84 15.52 -14.16 -8.23
N GLY A 85 14.23 -14.24 -8.09
CA GLY A 85 13.35 -13.09 -8.07
C GLY A 85 12.83 -12.66 -9.44
N SER A 86 13.02 -13.42 -10.52
CA SER A 86 12.35 -13.19 -11.81
C SER A 86 11.08 -14.01 -11.95
N SER A 87 10.10 -13.48 -12.69
CA SER A 87 8.87 -14.16 -13.04
C SER A 87 8.47 -13.88 -14.49
N PRO A 88 7.55 -14.66 -15.09
CA PRO A 88 7.02 -14.34 -16.40
C PRO A 88 6.22 -13.03 -16.47
N TRP A 89 5.75 -12.54 -15.32
CA TRP A 89 4.85 -11.40 -15.21
C TRP A 89 5.43 -10.30 -14.31
N LEU A 90 4.91 -9.08 -14.49
CA LEU A 90 5.09 -7.99 -13.54
C LEU A 90 3.99 -8.09 -12.48
N LEU A 91 4.35 -8.54 -11.28
CA LEU A 91 3.40 -8.72 -10.18
C LEU A 91 3.32 -7.47 -9.29
N ASP A 92 4.37 -6.66 -9.28
CA ASP A 92 4.38 -5.32 -8.73
C ASP A 92 4.17 -4.31 -9.87
N GLU A 93 3.14 -3.51 -9.77
CA GLU A 93 2.69 -2.55 -10.80
C GLU A 93 2.36 -3.23 -12.16
N PRO A 94 1.37 -4.12 -12.20
CA PRO A 94 0.99 -4.84 -13.40
C PRO A 94 0.80 -3.90 -14.60
N ALA A 95 1.43 -4.24 -15.73
CA ALA A 95 1.46 -3.41 -16.91
C ALA A 95 0.46 -3.83 -18.00
N ASN A 96 -0.07 -5.04 -17.92
CA ASN A 96 -0.98 -5.59 -18.91
C ASN A 96 -1.97 -6.59 -18.28
N PHE A 97 -2.92 -7.06 -19.07
CA PHE A 97 -3.99 -7.95 -18.57
C PHE A 97 -3.46 -9.29 -18.06
N GLN A 98 -2.40 -9.84 -18.66
CA GLN A 98 -1.81 -11.12 -18.24
C GLN A 98 -1.14 -11.00 -16.87
N ASP A 99 -0.54 -9.86 -16.56
CA ASP A 99 0.03 -9.59 -15.23
C ASP A 99 -1.08 -9.60 -14.17
N TYR A 100 -2.24 -8.99 -14.47
CA TYR A 100 -3.40 -9.04 -13.57
C TYR A 100 -3.97 -10.45 -13.43
N ILE A 101 -3.99 -11.26 -14.48
CA ILE A 101 -4.39 -12.68 -14.40
C ILE A 101 -3.41 -13.46 -13.51
N ALA A 102 -2.11 -13.15 -13.58
CA ALA A 102 -1.12 -13.76 -12.71
C ALA A 102 -1.33 -13.38 -11.24
N LEU A 103 -1.56 -12.09 -10.95
CA LEU A 103 -1.93 -11.67 -9.60
C LEU A 103 -3.21 -12.35 -9.11
N ARG A 104 -4.22 -12.51 -9.98
CA ARG A 104 -5.44 -13.26 -9.66
C ARG A 104 -5.14 -14.71 -9.28
N TYR A 105 -4.25 -15.38 -10.01
CA TYR A 105 -3.84 -16.76 -9.70
C TYR A 105 -3.29 -16.87 -8.26
N PHE A 106 -2.37 -15.98 -7.88
CA PHE A 106 -1.83 -15.94 -6.53
C PHE A 106 -2.88 -15.52 -5.48
N GLY A 107 -3.76 -14.60 -5.84
CA GLY A 107 -4.88 -14.18 -4.99
C GLY A 107 -5.88 -15.32 -4.73
N LEU A 108 -6.16 -16.16 -5.73
CA LEU A 108 -6.97 -17.36 -5.54
C LEU A 108 -6.27 -18.40 -4.67
N ALA A 109 -4.97 -18.63 -4.86
CA ALA A 109 -4.20 -19.51 -3.99
C ALA A 109 -4.16 -18.99 -2.54
N TYR A 110 -4.11 -17.68 -2.34
CA TYR A 110 -4.24 -17.05 -1.04
C TYR A 110 -5.62 -17.32 -0.41
N LEU A 111 -6.71 -17.15 -1.15
CA LEU A 111 -8.07 -17.42 -0.64
C LEU A 111 -8.25 -18.89 -0.27
N ASP A 112 -7.77 -19.81 -1.11
CA ASP A 112 -7.79 -21.25 -0.79
C ASP A 112 -6.98 -21.55 0.48
N GLY A 113 -5.82 -20.91 0.65
CA GLY A 113 -5.01 -21.04 1.86
C GLY A 113 -5.73 -20.60 3.12
N LEU A 114 -6.48 -19.50 3.07
CA LEU A 114 -7.32 -19.07 4.18
C LEU A 114 -8.41 -20.10 4.49
N GLN A 115 -9.05 -20.67 3.46
CA GLN A 115 -10.07 -21.71 3.64
C GLN A 115 -9.50 -23.02 4.16
N ASP A 116 -8.26 -23.36 3.82
CA ASP A 116 -7.57 -24.57 4.27
C ASP A 116 -6.99 -24.46 5.68
N SER A 117 -6.93 -23.27 6.28
CA SER A 117 -6.49 -23.08 7.65
C SER A 117 -7.34 -23.87 8.64
N GLN A 118 -6.69 -24.55 9.58
CA GLN A 118 -7.37 -25.32 10.63
C GLN A 118 -8.11 -24.43 11.61
N GLU A 119 -7.51 -23.28 11.97
CA GLU A 119 -8.11 -22.32 12.88
C GLU A 119 -9.33 -21.64 12.25
N ALA A 120 -9.27 -21.32 10.95
CA ALA A 120 -10.42 -20.79 10.23
C ALA A 120 -11.58 -21.80 10.17
N ARG A 121 -11.29 -23.08 9.92
CA ARG A 121 -12.30 -24.16 9.89
C ARG A 121 -12.99 -24.38 11.23
N LYS A 122 -12.28 -24.25 12.36
CA LYS A 122 -12.87 -24.35 13.71
C LYS A 122 -13.95 -23.29 13.96
N LEU A 123 -13.86 -22.16 13.30
CA LEU A 123 -14.79 -21.03 13.43
C LEU A 123 -15.91 -21.03 12.37
N GLY A 124 -16.15 -22.18 11.73
CA GLY A 124 -17.26 -22.36 10.80
C GLY A 124 -16.95 -22.09 9.34
N GLY A 125 -15.66 -22.00 8.98
CA GLY A 125 -15.22 -21.95 7.58
C GLY A 125 -15.50 -20.66 6.83
N SER A 126 -16.16 -19.71 7.46
CA SER A 126 -16.45 -18.39 6.88
C SER A 126 -15.30 -17.41 7.13
N VAL A 127 -14.05 -17.83 6.86
CA VAL A 127 -12.98 -16.85 6.65
C VAL A 127 -13.21 -16.27 5.26
N GLY A 128 -14.35 -15.64 5.12
CA GLY A 128 -14.67 -14.82 3.97
C GLY A 128 -13.91 -13.52 4.08
N ILE A 129 -13.78 -12.93 2.98
CA ILE A 129 -13.27 -11.63 2.61
C ILE A 129 -13.63 -10.47 3.59
N ASP A 130 -14.57 -10.68 4.49
CA ASP A 130 -15.07 -9.72 5.50
C ASP A 130 -14.48 -9.93 6.90
N GLN A 131 -13.19 -10.23 7.00
CA GLN A 131 -12.47 -10.32 8.30
C GLN A 131 -12.46 -8.99 9.10
N ALA A 132 -13.15 -7.97 8.61
CA ALA A 132 -13.10 -6.64 9.20
C ALA A 132 -13.78 -6.50 10.57
N ASN A 133 -14.57 -7.48 11.03
CA ASN A 133 -15.48 -7.30 12.16
C ASN A 133 -15.36 -8.31 13.34
N GLY A 134 -14.36 -9.20 13.33
CA GLY A 134 -14.20 -10.14 14.44
C GLY A 134 -12.78 -10.07 15.03
N ASN A 135 -12.66 -9.61 16.27
CA ASN A 135 -11.39 -9.55 17.02
C ASN A 135 -10.75 -10.93 17.33
N ASP A 136 -11.33 -12.00 16.82
CA ASP A 136 -10.98 -13.38 17.18
C ASP A 136 -10.11 -14.10 16.13
N LEU A 137 -9.82 -13.45 15.01
CA LEU A 137 -9.02 -14.01 13.92
C LEU A 137 -7.87 -13.10 13.48
N PRO A 138 -6.72 -13.66 13.08
CA PRO A 138 -5.64 -12.88 12.48
C PRO A 138 -6.11 -12.17 11.21
N GLN A 139 -5.64 -10.95 11.03
CA GLN A 139 -5.88 -10.21 9.79
C GLN A 139 -4.77 -10.53 8.79
N VAL A 140 -5.05 -11.39 7.82
CA VAL A 140 -4.16 -11.65 6.69
C VAL A 140 -4.86 -11.17 5.43
N VAL A 141 -4.28 -10.23 4.72
CA VAL A 141 -4.90 -9.56 3.56
C VAL A 141 -4.02 -9.66 2.33
N PHE A 142 -4.63 -9.75 1.16
CA PHE A 142 -3.92 -9.67 -0.11
C PHE A 142 -3.72 -8.21 -0.49
N ARG A 143 -2.46 -7.84 -0.79
CA ARG A 143 -2.04 -6.51 -1.25
C ARG A 143 -1.60 -6.56 -2.70
N ALA A 144 -1.96 -5.54 -3.46
CA ALA A 144 -1.36 -5.25 -4.76
C ALA A 144 -1.01 -3.77 -4.86
N ASP A 145 0.14 -3.47 -5.46
CA ASP A 145 0.55 -2.12 -5.79
C ASP A 145 0.23 -1.89 -7.28
N ILE A 146 -0.55 -0.84 -7.57
CA ILE A 146 -1.21 -0.67 -8.87
C ILE A 146 -0.94 0.72 -9.41
N SER A 147 -0.22 0.79 -10.54
CA SER A 147 -0.02 2.03 -11.29
C SER A 147 -1.04 2.21 -12.44
N ARG A 148 -1.78 1.16 -12.80
CA ARG A 148 -2.73 1.15 -13.92
C ARG A 148 -4.09 0.57 -13.53
N PRO A 149 -4.87 1.23 -12.65
CA PRO A 149 -6.14 0.69 -12.13
C PRO A 149 -7.19 0.48 -13.23
N GLN A 150 -7.11 1.19 -14.35
CA GLN A 150 -7.99 1.01 -15.51
C GLN A 150 -7.80 -0.36 -16.19
N TRP A 151 -6.63 -0.99 -16.07
CA TRP A 151 -6.34 -2.29 -16.65
C TRP A 151 -6.72 -3.46 -15.73
N GLN A 152 -6.93 -3.19 -14.44
CA GLN A 152 -7.32 -4.21 -13.47
C GLN A 152 -8.66 -4.85 -13.81
N ARG A 153 -9.61 -4.07 -14.35
CA ARG A 153 -10.99 -4.51 -14.58
C ARG A 153 -11.57 -5.12 -13.29
N ASN A 154 -12.08 -6.34 -13.34
CA ASN A 154 -12.63 -7.05 -12.18
C ASN A 154 -11.75 -8.22 -11.70
N THR A 155 -10.50 -8.27 -12.14
CA THR A 155 -9.63 -9.46 -11.91
C THR A 155 -9.29 -9.69 -10.43
N LEU A 156 -9.22 -8.62 -9.63
CA LEU A 156 -8.81 -8.68 -8.22
C LEU A 156 -9.91 -8.29 -7.24
N ASP A 157 -11.11 -8.00 -7.70
CA ASP A 157 -12.16 -7.34 -6.90
C ASP A 157 -12.51 -8.10 -5.61
N GLU A 158 -12.57 -9.42 -5.65
CA GLU A 158 -12.96 -10.24 -4.51
C GLU A 158 -11.84 -10.52 -3.51
N MET A 159 -10.59 -10.53 -3.95
CA MET A 159 -9.42 -10.94 -3.16
C MET A 159 -8.61 -9.77 -2.61
N LEU A 160 -8.58 -8.65 -3.34
CA LEU A 160 -7.79 -7.49 -2.98
C LEU A 160 -8.46 -6.72 -1.85
N LYS A 161 -7.81 -6.68 -0.69
CA LYS A 161 -8.27 -5.91 0.47
C LYS A 161 -7.35 -4.74 0.81
N PHE A 162 -6.10 -4.79 0.39
CA PHE A 162 -5.15 -3.71 0.57
C PHE A 162 -4.66 -3.23 -0.81
N ASN A 163 -5.31 -2.19 -1.32
CA ASN A 163 -5.09 -1.63 -2.64
C ASN A 163 -4.15 -0.41 -2.53
N VAL A 164 -2.92 -0.54 -3.01
CA VAL A 164 -1.91 0.52 -2.99
C VAL A 164 -1.81 1.08 -4.40
N VAL A 165 -2.23 2.33 -4.60
CA VAL A 165 -2.40 2.93 -5.93
C VAL A 165 -1.40 4.05 -6.14
N ALA A 166 -0.76 4.10 -7.30
CA ALA A 166 0.13 5.19 -7.67
C ALA A 166 -0.59 6.54 -7.63
N ASN A 167 0.06 7.57 -7.10
CA ASN A 167 -0.57 8.86 -6.84
C ASN A 167 -1.23 9.49 -8.08
N GLY A 168 -0.54 9.53 -9.22
CA GLY A 168 -1.12 10.06 -10.46
C GLY A 168 -2.29 9.21 -10.96
N ALA A 169 -2.16 7.88 -10.89
CA ALA A 169 -3.24 6.96 -11.26
C ALA A 169 -4.46 7.09 -10.33
N TYR A 170 -4.25 7.29 -9.03
CA TYR A 170 -5.34 7.55 -8.11
C TYR A 170 -6.11 8.81 -8.49
N LYS A 171 -5.42 9.90 -8.82
CA LYS A 171 -6.06 11.16 -9.21
C LYS A 171 -6.85 11.06 -10.50
N GLU A 172 -6.29 10.41 -11.50
CA GLU A 172 -6.93 10.23 -12.80
C GLU A 172 -8.13 9.28 -12.73
N TYR A 173 -8.03 8.22 -11.92
CA TYR A 173 -9.04 7.17 -11.80
C TYR A 173 -9.70 7.12 -10.42
N GLU A 174 -9.77 8.27 -9.69
CA GLU A 174 -10.30 8.37 -8.31
C GLU A 174 -11.66 7.66 -8.18
N SER A 175 -12.61 7.96 -9.05
CA SER A 175 -13.95 7.37 -8.98
C SER A 175 -13.95 5.85 -9.18
N LEU A 176 -13.10 5.33 -10.07
CA LEU A 176 -12.97 3.89 -10.30
C LEU A 176 -12.38 3.17 -9.08
N VAL A 177 -11.36 3.77 -8.45
CA VAL A 177 -10.72 3.21 -7.26
C VAL A 177 -11.66 3.26 -6.05
N LEU A 178 -12.37 4.37 -5.88
CA LEU A 178 -13.35 4.53 -4.80
C LEU A 178 -14.58 3.61 -4.98
N ASP A 179 -15.07 3.41 -6.21
CA ASP A 179 -16.13 2.42 -6.45
C ASP A 179 -15.73 1.03 -5.95
N ARG A 180 -14.51 0.59 -6.27
CA ARG A 180 -13.98 -0.69 -5.75
C ARG A 180 -13.81 -0.69 -4.24
N LYS A 181 -13.29 0.40 -3.68
CA LYS A 181 -13.17 0.55 -2.23
C LYS A 181 -14.49 0.29 -1.53
N PHE A 182 -15.56 0.92 -1.99
CA PHE A 182 -16.88 0.79 -1.35
C PHE A 182 -17.55 -0.55 -1.62
N ARG A 183 -17.46 -1.04 -2.84
CA ARG A 183 -18.12 -2.30 -3.22
C ARG A 183 -17.46 -3.53 -2.60
N PHE A 184 -16.14 -3.52 -2.42
CA PHE A 184 -15.38 -4.69 -1.99
C PHE A 184 -14.68 -4.50 -0.64
N GLY A 185 -14.95 -3.41 0.06
CA GLY A 185 -14.35 -3.12 1.38
C GLY A 185 -12.83 -3.02 1.34
N GLN A 186 -12.28 -2.40 0.27
CA GLN A 186 -10.83 -2.26 0.13
C GLN A 186 -10.31 -1.09 0.99
N GLN A 187 -9.16 -1.29 1.62
CA GLN A 187 -8.34 -0.18 2.10
C GLN A 187 -7.51 0.36 0.93
N VAL A 188 -7.58 1.65 0.70
CA VAL A 188 -6.86 2.32 -0.39
C VAL A 188 -5.76 3.20 0.17
N VAL A 189 -4.52 2.94 -0.22
CA VAL A 189 -3.35 3.74 0.13
C VAL A 189 -2.73 4.27 -1.15
N VAL A 190 -2.35 5.55 -1.15
CA VAL A 190 -1.72 6.20 -2.30
C VAL A 190 -0.22 6.20 -2.11
N TYR A 191 0.53 5.69 -3.09
CA TYR A 191 1.99 5.68 -3.03
C TYR A 191 2.63 6.66 -4.02
N GLY A 192 3.83 7.15 -3.68
CA GLY A 192 4.60 8.02 -4.56
C GLY A 192 5.73 8.75 -3.84
N GLY A 193 6.49 9.55 -4.60
CA GLY A 193 7.62 10.34 -4.12
C GLY A 193 7.28 11.83 -4.03
N ASN A 194 6.46 12.24 -3.07
CA ASN A 194 5.97 13.63 -3.03
C ASN A 194 6.81 14.58 -2.16
N ASN A 195 7.99 14.16 -1.75
CA ASN A 195 8.85 15.01 -0.94
C ASN A 195 10.34 14.83 -1.24
N PRO A 196 10.80 15.14 -2.47
CA PRO A 196 12.22 15.08 -2.81
C PRO A 196 13.02 16.12 -2.03
N ILE A 197 14.32 15.88 -1.84
CA ILE A 197 15.26 16.89 -1.30
C ILE A 197 15.22 18.13 -2.19
N GLY A 198 15.18 19.29 -1.60
CA GLY A 198 15.09 20.57 -2.33
C GLY A 198 13.66 21.05 -2.60
N LYS A 199 12.64 20.28 -2.22
CA LYS A 199 11.25 20.72 -2.17
C LYS A 199 10.81 21.04 -0.74
N SER A 200 9.77 21.85 -0.63
CA SER A 200 9.20 22.19 0.68
C SER A 200 8.62 20.96 1.39
N ASN A 201 8.90 20.81 2.67
CA ASN A 201 8.28 19.79 3.52
C ASN A 201 6.75 19.98 3.65
N ALA A 202 6.22 21.14 3.27
CA ALA A 202 4.77 21.36 3.15
C ALA A 202 4.11 20.39 2.18
N SER A 203 4.83 19.91 1.16
CA SER A 203 4.32 18.94 0.19
C SER A 203 3.93 17.62 0.82
N ALA A 204 4.69 17.11 1.78
CA ALA A 204 4.36 15.86 2.49
C ALA A 204 3.08 16.00 3.33
N VAL A 205 2.92 17.15 4.00
CA VAL A 205 1.69 17.46 4.76
C VAL A 205 0.50 17.57 3.82
N ALA A 206 0.65 18.35 2.74
CA ALA A 206 -0.40 18.57 1.75
C ALA A 206 -0.83 17.29 1.07
N TRP A 207 0.09 16.39 0.78
CA TRP A 207 -0.22 15.09 0.20
C TRP A 207 -1.07 14.22 1.14
N SER A 208 -0.76 14.21 2.43
CA SER A 208 -1.58 13.51 3.42
C SER A 208 -3.00 14.08 3.48
N TRP A 209 -3.16 15.40 3.42
CA TRP A 209 -4.45 16.07 3.40
C TRP A 209 -5.25 15.77 2.13
N ASP A 210 -4.58 15.83 0.98
CA ASP A 210 -5.20 15.58 -0.33
C ASP A 210 -5.66 14.12 -0.44
N ALA A 211 -4.81 13.17 -0.09
CA ALA A 211 -5.16 11.75 -0.08
C ALA A 211 -6.35 11.46 0.83
N TRP A 212 -6.34 11.96 2.06
CA TRP A 212 -7.45 11.76 2.98
C TRP A 212 -8.75 12.41 2.49
N SER A 213 -8.68 13.67 2.04
CA SER A 213 -9.84 14.43 1.59
C SER A 213 -10.45 13.90 0.29
N SER A 214 -9.67 13.19 -0.52
CA SER A 214 -10.13 12.48 -1.71
C SER A 214 -10.62 11.05 -1.44
N GLY A 215 -10.55 10.59 -0.19
CA GLY A 215 -11.11 9.30 0.20
C GLY A 215 -10.13 8.15 0.33
N ALA A 216 -8.82 8.37 0.12
CA ALA A 216 -7.80 7.38 0.40
C ALA A 216 -7.61 7.20 1.91
N ASP A 217 -7.15 6.04 2.35
CA ASP A 217 -6.97 5.70 3.77
C ASP A 217 -5.57 5.99 4.28
N GLY A 218 -4.64 6.33 3.40
CA GLY A 218 -3.28 6.68 3.77
C GLY A 218 -2.40 7.02 2.59
N VAL A 219 -1.15 7.38 2.91
CA VAL A 219 -0.07 7.60 1.96
C VAL A 219 1.09 6.66 2.26
N LEU A 220 1.78 6.22 1.23
CA LEU A 220 2.95 5.36 1.29
C LEU A 220 4.10 6.02 0.55
N PRO A 221 4.99 6.73 1.27
CA PRO A 221 6.16 7.34 0.66
C PRO A 221 7.12 6.31 0.08
N TRP A 222 7.49 6.50 -1.14
CA TRP A 222 8.50 5.69 -1.83
C TRP A 222 9.80 6.48 -1.88
N GLN A 223 10.92 6.04 -1.42
CA GLN A 223 11.38 4.98 -0.55
C GLN A 223 11.53 5.49 0.88
N THR A 224 11.30 4.64 1.86
CA THR A 224 11.42 5.03 3.27
C THR A 224 12.86 5.01 3.75
N ILE A 225 13.61 3.97 3.37
CA ILE A 225 15.01 3.76 3.81
C ILE A 225 15.94 4.09 2.66
N GLY A 226 16.84 5.02 2.89
CA GLY A 226 17.89 5.40 1.95
C GLY A 226 19.00 4.36 1.83
N THR A 227 19.86 4.57 0.84
CA THR A 227 21.10 3.82 0.64
C THR A 227 22.31 4.69 0.99
N ALA A 228 23.52 4.16 0.94
CA ALA A 228 24.75 4.95 1.09
C ALA A 228 24.84 6.12 0.09
N GLU A 229 24.23 5.98 -1.09
CA GLU A 229 24.16 7.05 -2.10
C GLU A 229 23.28 8.22 -1.66
N SER A 230 22.33 8.01 -0.75
CA SER A 230 21.45 9.08 -0.23
C SER A 230 22.24 10.16 0.53
N TRP A 231 23.45 9.88 0.98
CA TRP A 231 24.36 10.87 1.58
C TRP A 231 25.08 11.74 0.53
N LYS A 232 25.20 11.24 -0.71
CA LYS A 232 25.99 11.86 -1.77
C LYS A 232 25.12 12.59 -2.80
N LYS A 233 23.88 12.17 -2.93
CA LYS A 233 22.93 12.72 -3.92
C LYS A 233 21.67 13.17 -3.24
N ALA A 234 21.01 14.18 -3.82
CA ALA A 234 19.65 14.52 -3.49
C ALA A 234 18.73 13.38 -3.94
N ASP A 235 18.59 12.40 -3.05
CA ASP A 235 17.73 11.25 -3.23
C ASP A 235 16.30 11.64 -2.86
N GLU A 236 15.36 11.32 -3.70
CA GLU A 236 13.98 11.78 -3.57
C GLU A 236 13.33 11.33 -2.25
N LEU A 237 13.84 10.29 -1.59
CA LEU A 237 12.95 9.44 -0.84
C LEU A 237 13.43 9.00 0.53
N SER A 238 14.62 9.37 0.94
CA SER A 238 15.13 8.92 2.24
C SER A 238 14.40 9.60 3.40
N LEU A 239 13.48 8.88 4.04
CA LEU A 239 12.95 9.27 5.33
C LEU A 239 13.89 8.90 6.47
N PHE A 240 14.63 7.81 6.28
CA PHE A 240 15.71 7.35 7.15
C PHE A 240 17.00 7.19 6.35
N TYR A 241 18.08 7.78 6.84
CA TYR A 241 19.41 7.63 6.28
C TYR A 241 20.14 6.46 6.92
N PRO A 242 20.85 5.63 6.14
CA PRO A 242 21.69 4.56 6.69
C PRO A 242 22.88 5.13 7.45
N THR A 243 23.38 4.42 8.44
CA THR A 243 24.39 4.89 9.37
C THR A 243 25.66 4.04 9.39
N GLU A 244 25.75 3.03 8.55
CA GLU A 244 26.90 2.11 8.50
C GLU A 244 28.22 2.87 8.26
N GLU A 245 28.23 3.84 7.35
CA GLU A 245 29.42 4.65 7.05
C GLU A 245 29.76 5.62 8.18
N LEU A 246 28.81 6.05 8.97
CA LEU A 246 29.00 7.01 10.05
C LEU A 246 29.31 6.35 11.40
N LYS A 247 29.24 5.03 11.48
CA LYS A 247 29.41 4.25 12.72
C LYS A 247 28.51 4.71 13.87
N ILE A 248 27.31 5.17 13.55
CA ILE A 248 26.29 5.58 14.50
C ILE A 248 25.27 4.44 14.62
N PRO A 249 24.82 4.05 15.82
CA PRO A 249 23.84 3.00 15.96
C PRO A 249 22.45 3.45 15.49
N GLY A 250 21.84 2.65 14.60
CA GLY A 250 20.50 2.85 14.08
C GLY A 250 20.37 3.95 13.01
N PRO A 251 19.25 3.99 12.29
CA PRO A 251 19.03 4.92 11.20
C PRO A 251 18.79 6.35 11.68
N ILE A 252 19.20 7.33 10.88
CA ILE A 252 18.97 8.76 11.17
C ILE A 252 17.66 9.22 10.51
N PRO A 253 16.65 9.65 11.29
CA PRO A 253 15.42 10.17 10.71
C PRO A 253 15.63 11.52 10.04
N SER A 254 15.08 11.71 8.85
CA SER A 254 15.08 13.00 8.17
C SER A 254 13.99 13.93 8.70
N ILE A 255 14.12 15.25 8.44
CA ILE A 255 13.05 16.20 8.74
C ILE A 255 11.77 15.93 7.93
N ARG A 256 11.89 15.27 6.78
CA ARG A 256 10.76 14.84 5.94
C ARG A 256 9.85 13.85 6.68
N LEU A 257 10.42 12.94 7.46
CA LEU A 257 9.65 12.03 8.32
C LEU A 257 8.74 12.80 9.27
N LYS A 258 9.24 13.90 9.87
CA LYS A 258 8.43 14.74 10.74
C LYS A 258 7.29 15.44 10.01
N ALA A 259 7.50 15.83 8.75
CA ALA A 259 6.45 16.42 7.94
C ALA A 259 5.30 15.41 7.68
N TYR A 260 5.62 14.15 7.41
CA TYR A 260 4.59 13.09 7.33
C TYR A 260 3.86 12.88 8.65
N CYS A 261 4.58 12.89 9.79
CA CYS A 261 3.95 12.82 11.11
C CYS A 261 2.98 13.98 11.35
N TYR A 262 3.34 15.20 10.93
CA TYR A 262 2.42 16.34 11.01
C TYR A 262 1.19 16.16 10.11
N GLY A 263 1.38 15.69 8.89
CA GLY A 263 0.28 15.38 7.98
C GLY A 263 -0.69 14.36 8.57
N GLN A 264 -0.16 13.32 9.21
CA GLN A 264 -0.97 12.30 9.91
C GLN A 264 -1.76 12.90 11.08
N GLN A 265 -1.13 13.70 11.93
CA GLN A 265 -1.80 14.37 13.05
C GLN A 265 -2.93 15.29 12.57
N ASP A 266 -2.74 15.97 11.45
CA ASP A 266 -3.78 16.83 10.88
C ASP A 266 -4.95 16.00 10.34
N VAL A 267 -4.69 14.85 9.73
CA VAL A 267 -5.74 13.93 9.30
C VAL A 267 -6.55 13.41 10.49
N GLU A 268 -5.92 13.09 11.61
CA GLU A 268 -6.63 12.74 12.86
C GLU A 268 -7.53 13.89 13.36
N LEU A 269 -7.03 15.14 13.26
CA LEU A 269 -7.83 16.32 13.55
C LEU A 269 -9.04 16.42 12.60
N PHE A 270 -8.86 16.17 11.31
CA PHE A 270 -9.97 16.21 10.34
C PHE A 270 -11.03 15.15 10.64
N GLU A 271 -10.64 13.95 11.04
CA GLU A 271 -11.56 12.91 11.50
C GLU A 271 -12.36 13.36 12.73
N HIS A 272 -11.71 14.00 13.67
CA HIS A 272 -12.37 14.56 14.85
C HIS A 272 -13.37 15.66 14.47
N LEU A 273 -12.96 16.60 13.61
CA LEU A 273 -13.82 17.71 13.17
C LEU A 273 -15.01 17.21 12.35
N ALA A 274 -14.82 16.23 11.48
CA ALA A 274 -15.91 15.62 10.71
C ALA A 274 -16.95 14.99 11.65
N ARG A 275 -16.50 14.23 12.65
CA ARG A 275 -17.39 13.64 13.67
C ARG A 275 -18.11 14.71 14.50
N SER A 276 -17.42 15.74 14.95
CA SER A 276 -18.00 16.85 15.71
C SER A 276 -19.06 17.61 14.89
N ALA A 277 -18.83 17.77 13.59
CA ALA A 277 -19.78 18.37 12.66
C ALA A 277 -20.90 17.40 12.21
N GLN A 278 -20.95 16.17 12.73
CA GLN A 278 -21.88 15.12 12.31
C GLN A 278 -21.91 14.92 10.79
N MET A 279 -20.75 14.99 10.18
CA MET A 279 -20.56 14.89 8.74
C MET A 279 -19.77 13.65 8.41
N ASP A 280 -20.17 12.93 7.36
CA ASP A 280 -19.35 11.83 6.85
C ASP A 280 -18.02 12.37 6.29
N ARG A 281 -17.00 11.53 6.33
CA ARG A 281 -15.64 11.85 5.92
C ARG A 281 -15.56 12.41 4.50
N TYR A 282 -16.30 11.83 3.57
CA TYR A 282 -16.20 12.21 2.14
C TYR A 282 -16.79 13.59 1.89
N ARG A 283 -17.92 13.88 2.53
CA ARG A 283 -18.55 15.21 2.48
C ARG A 283 -17.68 16.27 3.15
N PHE A 284 -17.07 15.94 4.28
CA PHE A 284 -16.13 16.84 4.95
C PHE A 284 -14.90 17.06 4.10
N GLY A 285 -14.28 16.00 3.55
CA GLY A 285 -13.13 16.06 2.67
C GLY A 285 -13.37 16.89 1.41
N ALA A 286 -14.53 16.74 0.77
CA ALA A 286 -14.90 17.55 -0.38
C ALA A 286 -14.97 19.05 -0.04
N LYS A 287 -15.55 19.41 1.11
CA LYS A 287 -15.55 20.79 1.61
C LYS A 287 -14.14 21.30 1.89
N LEU A 288 -13.30 20.48 2.51
CA LEU A 288 -11.92 20.81 2.80
C LEU A 288 -11.13 21.10 1.52
N ARG A 289 -11.16 20.22 0.52
CA ARG A 289 -10.51 20.42 -0.78
C ARG A 289 -10.96 21.70 -1.46
N SER A 290 -12.26 21.97 -1.46
CA SER A 290 -12.82 23.20 -2.05
C SER A 290 -12.34 24.46 -1.34
N SER A 291 -12.32 24.46 0.00
CA SER A 291 -11.92 25.61 0.82
C SER A 291 -10.43 25.89 0.73
N LEU A 292 -9.60 24.88 0.72
CA LEU A 292 -8.15 24.99 0.71
C LEU A 292 -7.57 25.19 -0.68
N LYS A 293 -8.38 24.97 -1.74
CA LYS A 293 -7.94 25.02 -3.14
C LYS A 293 -6.65 24.20 -3.35
N LEU A 294 -6.59 23.04 -2.71
CA LEU A 294 -5.49 22.10 -2.87
C LEU A 294 -5.42 21.70 -4.36
N LYS A 295 -4.52 22.32 -5.08
CA LYS A 295 -4.19 21.97 -6.45
C LYS A 295 -2.80 21.41 -6.47
N SER A 296 -2.69 20.14 -6.84
CA SER A 296 -1.43 19.59 -7.28
C SER A 296 -1.22 19.93 -8.74
N GLN A 297 0.00 20.30 -9.09
CA GLN A 297 0.43 20.31 -10.48
C GLN A 297 1.01 18.91 -10.74
N ASP A 298 0.25 18.11 -11.47
CA ASP A 298 0.77 16.84 -11.95
C ASP A 298 1.72 17.14 -13.10
N LYS A 299 2.99 16.82 -12.94
CA LYS A 299 3.88 16.77 -14.07
C LYS A 299 3.56 15.48 -14.81
N ALA A 300 2.96 15.64 -15.96
CA ALA A 300 2.76 14.58 -16.94
C ALA A 300 4.13 14.22 -17.57
N GLU A 301 4.98 13.55 -16.82
CA GLU A 301 6.12 12.82 -17.36
C GLU A 301 5.78 11.33 -17.18
N GLY A 302 5.11 10.78 -18.17
CA GLY A 302 4.77 9.39 -18.16
C GLY A 302 4.06 9.00 -19.43
N ASP A 303 4.18 7.77 -19.82
CA ASP A 303 3.37 7.13 -20.83
C ASP A 303 1.88 7.23 -20.40
N TYR A 304 0.96 7.34 -21.37
CA TYR A 304 -0.48 7.29 -21.12
C TYR A 304 -0.93 6.08 -20.27
N ALA A 305 -0.10 5.05 -20.20
CA ALA A 305 -0.35 3.86 -19.41
C ALA A 305 0.07 4.02 -17.94
N GLU A 306 0.95 4.93 -17.59
CA GLU A 306 1.50 5.10 -16.26
C GLU A 306 1.56 6.59 -15.86
N PRO A 307 0.49 7.12 -15.25
CA PRO A 307 0.46 8.48 -14.76
C PRO A 307 1.58 8.74 -13.74
N ALA A 308 2.03 9.99 -13.66
CA ALA A 308 3.09 10.42 -12.76
C ALA A 308 2.84 9.97 -11.30
N THR A 309 3.90 9.50 -10.63
CA THR A 309 3.80 8.99 -9.25
C THR A 309 3.88 10.06 -8.18
N TRP A 310 4.04 11.33 -8.55
CA TRP A 310 4.19 12.43 -7.61
C TRP A 310 3.34 13.64 -7.96
N SER A 311 3.04 14.45 -6.96
CA SER A 311 2.28 15.68 -7.09
C SER A 311 3.08 16.86 -6.55
N ASP A 312 3.09 17.95 -7.29
CA ASP A 312 3.67 19.22 -6.84
C ASP A 312 2.55 20.09 -6.24
N TYR A 313 2.67 20.43 -4.99
CA TYR A 313 1.78 21.36 -4.30
C TYR A 313 2.32 22.81 -4.35
N GLY A 314 3.33 23.05 -5.16
CA GLY A 314 3.97 24.28 -5.66
C GLY A 314 3.90 25.55 -4.82
N SER A 315 2.72 26.07 -4.61
CA SER A 315 2.49 27.35 -3.91
C SER A 315 2.19 27.20 -2.41
N LEU A 316 2.13 25.98 -1.87
CA LEU A 316 1.86 25.81 -0.46
C LEU A 316 3.10 26.10 0.38
N THR A 317 2.95 27.05 1.30
CA THR A 317 4.00 27.37 2.27
C THR A 317 3.67 26.77 3.65
N PRO A 318 4.68 26.55 4.51
CA PRO A 318 4.44 26.13 5.90
C PRO A 318 3.51 27.08 6.65
N GLU A 319 3.61 28.39 6.38
CA GLU A 319 2.78 29.43 7.00
C GLU A 319 1.31 29.28 6.62
N MET A 320 1.02 28.97 5.35
CA MET A 320 -0.36 28.70 4.88
C MET A 320 -0.93 27.48 5.57
N LEU A 321 -0.18 26.39 5.65
CA LEU A 321 -0.62 25.18 6.36
C LEU A 321 -0.89 25.46 7.83
N HIS A 322 -0.04 26.25 8.48
CA HIS A 322 -0.23 26.64 9.88
C HIS A 322 -1.50 27.50 10.05
N LEU A 323 -1.71 28.49 9.21
CA LEU A 323 -2.91 29.33 9.27
C LEU A 323 -4.18 28.51 9.07
N TRP A 324 -4.20 27.57 8.14
CA TRP A 324 -5.34 26.67 7.92
C TRP A 324 -5.60 25.77 9.12
N ARG A 325 -4.54 25.21 9.72
CA ARG A 325 -4.66 24.42 10.96
C ARG A 325 -5.30 25.23 12.09
N VAL A 326 -4.84 26.48 12.30
CA VAL A 326 -5.41 27.38 13.33
C VAL A 326 -6.89 27.70 13.04
N GLN A 327 -7.26 27.91 11.76
CA GLN A 327 -8.66 28.13 11.39
C GLN A 327 -9.53 26.89 11.64
N LEU A 328 -9.03 25.71 11.31
CA LEU A 328 -9.75 24.46 11.54
C LEU A 328 -9.95 24.17 13.02
N LEU A 329 -8.94 24.42 13.85
CA LEU A 329 -9.06 24.27 15.31
C LEU A 329 -10.13 25.21 15.91
N LYS A 330 -10.28 26.42 15.37
CA LYS A 330 -11.33 27.35 15.81
C LYS A 330 -12.75 26.92 15.37
N LEU A 331 -12.86 26.09 14.34
CA LEU A 331 -14.15 25.55 13.90
C LEU A 331 -14.63 24.37 14.75
N GLY A 332 -13.72 23.74 15.49
CA GLY A 332 -14.01 22.59 16.34
C GLY A 332 -14.13 22.94 17.83
N SER A 333 -13.89 24.20 18.21
CA SER A 333 -14.07 24.74 19.56
C SER A 333 -15.41 25.49 19.65
#